data_44ccadf6f2ffc4db24d11d5e42e1fc06
#
_entry.id   44ccadf6f2ffc4db24d11d5e42e1fc06
#
_cell.length_a   1.000
_cell.length_b   1.000
_cell.length_c   1.000
_cell.angle_alpha   90.00
_cell.angle_beta   90.00
_cell.angle_gamma   90.00
#
_symmetry.space_group_name_H-M   'P 1'
#
loop_
_entity.id
_entity.type
_entity.pdbx_description
1 polymer ?
#
loop_
_entity_poly.entity_id
_entity_poly.type
_entity_poly.pdbx_seq_one_letter_code
_entity_poly.pdbx_strand_id
1 'polypeptide(L)'
;MLNEKRLSILGDSISTYKDVSNNPSYNKMLYYNPCFYREPFPKEKTYWYQLMNSLGLTLCVNNSWSGGNLSGIDNEDSGVNRANYLSDNDGVNPDIIIVFMGINDLGRRVDPDVFSSDYARTLKIIKDKYSPELVCCVNLPDRDEAIKNRTEIFNKAIENAAADTGENFIVADLFNSRLNNDFYYMNTVDGLHPSESGMTVIAEVVENSIRKYFGQHM
;
A
#
# COMPACT_ATOMS: atom_id res chain seq x y z
N MET A 1 -18.95 -10.86 -8.03
CA MET A 1 -18.04 -10.29 -9.06
C MET A 1 -17.45 -9.01 -8.51
N LEU A 2 -16.15 -8.77 -8.73
CA LEU A 2 -15.45 -7.57 -8.23
C LEU A 2 -15.70 -6.33 -9.11
N ASN A 3 -16.35 -6.55 -10.25
CA ASN A 3 -16.55 -5.51 -11.27
C ASN A 3 -17.25 -4.27 -10.68
N GLU A 4 -16.67 -3.10 -10.95
CA GLU A 4 -17.14 -1.79 -10.52
C GLU A 4 -16.93 -1.47 -9.02
N LYS A 5 -16.37 -2.38 -8.20
CA LYS A 5 -15.98 -2.03 -6.83
C LYS A 5 -14.93 -0.93 -6.82
N ARG A 6 -15.04 -0.08 -5.82
CA ARG A 6 -14.22 1.13 -5.69
C ARG A 6 -12.99 0.84 -4.83
N LEU A 7 -11.83 1.15 -5.37
CA LEU A 7 -10.53 0.95 -4.73
C LEU A 7 -9.98 2.27 -4.18
N SER A 8 -9.61 2.31 -2.91
CA SER A 8 -8.73 3.34 -2.38
C SER A 8 -7.39 2.78 -1.94
N ILE A 9 -6.37 3.62 -2.00
CA ILE A 9 -4.99 3.26 -1.65
C ILE A 9 -4.47 4.24 -0.61
N LEU A 10 -3.98 3.71 0.51
CA LEU A 10 -3.15 4.40 1.47
C LEU A 10 -1.71 3.93 1.27
N GLY A 11 -0.86 4.78 0.69
CA GLY A 11 0.46 4.37 0.25
C GLY A 11 1.56 5.41 0.47
N ASP A 12 2.76 5.02 0.12
CA ASP A 12 3.96 5.86 0.06
C ASP A 12 4.40 6.08 -1.40
N SER A 13 5.71 6.32 -1.63
CA SER A 13 6.28 6.54 -2.97
C SER A 13 6.00 5.43 -3.96
N ILE A 14 5.90 4.17 -3.50
CA ILE A 14 5.67 3.01 -4.37
C ILE A 14 4.30 3.07 -5.04
N SER A 15 3.33 3.71 -4.40
CA SER A 15 1.94 3.81 -4.89
C SER A 15 1.63 5.14 -5.58
N THR A 16 2.55 6.11 -5.59
CA THR A 16 2.32 7.42 -6.21
C THR A 16 2.25 7.36 -7.73
N TYR A 17 1.49 8.28 -8.32
CA TYR A 17 1.55 8.59 -9.75
C TYR A 17 1.03 10.00 -10.01
N LYS A 18 1.63 10.69 -11.01
CA LYS A 18 1.19 12.02 -11.41
C LYS A 18 -0.26 12.02 -11.89
N ASP A 19 -0.99 13.08 -11.54
CA ASP A 19 -2.37 13.36 -11.96
C ASP A 19 -3.41 12.32 -11.48
N VAL A 20 -3.06 11.45 -10.52
CA VAL A 20 -3.99 10.45 -9.96
C VAL A 20 -4.47 10.83 -8.56
N SER A 21 -3.68 11.60 -7.82
CA SER A 21 -4.11 12.10 -6.51
C SER A 21 -5.06 13.28 -6.67
N ASN A 22 -6.27 13.14 -6.13
CA ASN A 22 -7.29 14.21 -6.16
C ASN A 22 -7.02 15.34 -5.16
N ASN A 23 -5.99 15.23 -4.31
CA ASN A 23 -5.64 16.25 -3.34
C ASN A 23 -4.46 17.11 -3.82
N PRO A 24 -4.67 18.40 -4.17
CA PRO A 24 -3.61 19.28 -4.64
C PRO A 24 -2.42 19.44 -3.68
N SER A 25 -2.67 19.27 -2.38
CA SER A 25 -1.62 19.36 -1.36
C SER A 25 -0.63 18.19 -1.43
N TYR A 26 -1.07 17.04 -1.91
CA TYR A 26 -0.27 15.81 -2.04
C TYR A 26 0.42 15.66 -3.39
N ASN A 27 0.06 16.44 -4.40
CA ASN A 27 0.66 16.40 -5.74
C ASN A 27 2.15 16.80 -5.79
N LYS A 28 2.70 17.35 -4.71
CA LYS A 28 4.11 17.78 -4.66
C LYS A 28 5.09 16.65 -4.40
N MET A 29 4.62 15.52 -3.90
CA MET A 29 5.44 14.40 -3.43
C MET A 29 5.13 13.11 -4.19
N LEU A 30 5.31 13.15 -5.51
CA LEU A 30 5.05 12.02 -6.39
C LEU A 30 6.39 11.44 -6.89
N TYR A 31 6.66 10.16 -6.60
CA TYR A 31 7.85 9.50 -7.06
C TYR A 31 7.73 9.08 -8.53
N TYR A 32 6.68 8.33 -8.89
CA TYR A 32 6.43 7.90 -10.26
C TYR A 32 5.89 9.07 -11.08
N ASN A 33 6.79 10.02 -11.31
CA ASN A 33 6.57 11.22 -12.08
C ASN A 33 7.62 11.24 -13.21
N PRO A 34 7.28 11.68 -14.44
CA PRO A 34 8.23 11.79 -15.56
C PRO A 34 9.54 12.50 -15.22
N CYS A 35 9.58 13.35 -14.19
CA CYS A 35 10.78 14.08 -13.78
C CYS A 35 11.87 13.22 -13.12
N PHE A 36 11.55 12.05 -12.59
CA PHE A 36 12.50 11.19 -11.88
C PHE A 36 13.07 10.07 -12.75
N TYR A 37 12.49 9.84 -13.91
CA TYR A 37 12.94 8.85 -14.89
C TYR A 37 13.41 9.54 -16.16
N ARG A 38 14.38 8.96 -16.84
CA ARG A 38 14.79 9.39 -18.17
C ARG A 38 13.64 9.27 -19.18
N GLU A 39 12.82 8.24 -18.99
CA GLU A 39 11.57 7.99 -19.70
C GLU A 39 10.40 8.02 -18.71
N PRO A 40 9.22 8.51 -19.11
CA PRO A 40 8.04 8.48 -18.27
C PRO A 40 7.70 7.05 -17.86
N PHE A 41 7.52 6.79 -16.56
CA PHE A 41 7.02 5.49 -16.10
C PHE A 41 5.54 5.37 -16.52
N PRO A 42 5.16 4.34 -17.28
CA PRO A 42 3.77 4.20 -17.74
C PRO A 42 2.83 3.94 -16.55
N LYS A 43 1.72 4.69 -16.46
CA LYS A 43 0.72 4.51 -15.42
C LYS A 43 0.17 3.09 -15.38
N GLU A 44 -0.01 2.51 -16.55
CA GLU A 44 -0.52 1.16 -16.77
C GLU A 44 0.39 0.08 -16.16
N LYS A 45 1.65 0.43 -15.86
CA LYS A 45 2.64 -0.46 -15.25
C LYS A 45 2.70 -0.35 -13.73
N THR A 46 2.01 0.60 -13.12
CA THR A 46 1.88 0.63 -11.66
C THR A 46 1.08 -0.58 -11.18
N TYR A 47 1.42 -1.11 -10.00
CA TYR A 47 0.76 -2.32 -9.47
C TYR A 47 -0.75 -2.14 -9.32
N TRP A 48 -1.17 -0.97 -8.84
CA TRP A 48 -2.57 -0.69 -8.58
C TRP A 48 -3.38 -0.51 -9.88
N TYR A 49 -2.78 0.01 -10.95
CA TYR A 49 -3.46 0.09 -12.25
C TYR A 49 -3.63 -1.29 -12.88
N GLN A 50 -2.58 -2.14 -12.83
CA GLN A 50 -2.66 -3.54 -13.27
C GLN A 50 -3.75 -4.28 -12.51
N LEU A 51 -3.81 -4.10 -11.17
CA LEU A 51 -4.82 -4.70 -10.31
C LEU A 51 -6.25 -4.24 -10.68
N MET A 52 -6.44 -2.93 -10.89
CA MET A 52 -7.74 -2.38 -11.30
C MET A 52 -8.21 -3.01 -12.61
N ASN A 53 -7.35 -3.11 -13.61
CA ASN A 53 -7.69 -3.71 -14.89
C ASN A 53 -8.03 -5.20 -14.76
N SER A 54 -7.23 -5.95 -14.00
CA SER A 54 -7.41 -7.39 -13.84
C SER A 54 -8.68 -7.76 -13.06
N LEU A 55 -9.05 -6.96 -12.07
CA LEU A 55 -10.19 -7.19 -11.19
C LEU A 55 -11.45 -6.41 -11.59
N GLY A 56 -11.37 -5.52 -12.58
CA GLY A 56 -12.48 -4.66 -13.00
C GLY A 56 -12.84 -3.59 -11.97
N LEU A 57 -11.85 -3.09 -11.20
CA LEU A 57 -12.05 -2.09 -10.16
C LEU A 57 -12.03 -0.67 -10.73
N THR A 58 -12.68 0.26 -10.03
CA THR A 58 -12.60 1.70 -10.29
C THR A 58 -11.82 2.39 -9.18
N LEU A 59 -10.97 3.37 -9.53
CA LEU A 59 -10.24 4.13 -8.52
C LEU A 59 -11.18 5.10 -7.80
N CYS A 60 -11.24 4.99 -6.47
CA CYS A 60 -11.87 5.98 -5.60
C CYS A 60 -10.86 7.07 -5.25
N VAL A 61 -9.83 6.73 -4.47
CA VAL A 61 -8.75 7.64 -4.09
C VAL A 61 -7.41 6.92 -4.06
N ASN A 62 -6.38 7.53 -4.65
CA ASN A 62 -5.00 7.16 -4.38
C ASN A 62 -4.37 8.21 -3.44
N ASN A 63 -4.41 7.94 -2.13
CA ASN A 63 -3.80 8.78 -1.11
C ASN A 63 -2.39 8.28 -0.78
N SER A 64 -1.46 8.49 -1.72
CA SER A 64 -0.07 8.08 -1.59
C SER A 64 0.87 9.28 -1.60
N TRP A 65 1.92 9.21 -0.77
CA TRP A 65 2.85 10.30 -0.54
C TRP A 65 4.30 9.80 -0.52
N SER A 66 5.16 10.35 -1.39
CA SER A 66 6.57 9.96 -1.45
C SER A 66 7.31 10.25 -0.15
N GLY A 67 8.01 9.23 0.37
CA GLY A 67 8.72 9.33 1.65
C GLY A 67 7.80 9.33 2.86
N GLY A 68 6.49 9.13 2.71
CA GLY A 68 5.54 9.11 3.82
C GLY A 68 5.77 7.93 4.76
N ASN A 69 5.86 8.18 6.05
CA ASN A 69 5.78 7.15 7.09
C ASN A 69 4.31 6.77 7.31
N LEU A 70 4.07 5.56 7.77
CA LEU A 70 2.79 5.24 8.37
C LEU A 70 2.65 5.92 9.73
N SER A 71 3.70 5.82 10.54
CA SER A 71 3.73 6.32 11.92
C SER A 71 3.86 7.84 12.01
N GLY A 72 3.44 8.40 13.15
CA GLY A 72 3.59 9.81 13.49
C GLY A 72 2.27 10.55 13.59
N ILE A 73 1.52 10.26 14.66
CA ILE A 73 0.20 10.87 14.89
C ILE A 73 0.23 12.41 14.93
N ASP A 74 1.34 13.00 15.33
CA ASP A 74 1.53 14.44 15.38
C ASP A 74 1.93 15.05 14.01
N ASN A 75 2.13 14.21 12.99
CA ASN A 75 2.45 14.63 11.63
C ASN A 75 1.23 14.43 10.73
N GLU A 76 0.64 15.50 10.25
CA GLU A 76 -0.54 15.48 9.35
C GLU A 76 -0.33 14.65 8.08
N ASP A 77 0.93 14.55 7.62
CA ASP A 77 1.29 13.81 6.41
C ASP A 77 1.51 12.31 6.63
N SER A 78 1.45 11.84 7.89
CA SER A 78 1.60 10.42 8.20
C SER A 78 0.44 9.57 7.67
N GLY A 79 0.69 8.27 7.46
CA GLY A 79 -0.33 7.33 7.03
C GLY A 79 -1.50 7.25 8.01
N VAL A 80 -1.21 7.26 9.32
CA VAL A 80 -2.24 7.20 10.37
C VAL A 80 -3.20 8.39 10.28
N ASN A 81 -2.74 9.59 9.92
CA ASN A 81 -3.62 10.75 9.73
C ASN A 81 -4.28 10.74 8.35
N ARG A 82 -3.55 10.36 7.30
CA ARG A 82 -4.09 10.27 5.93
C ARG A 82 -5.15 9.17 5.76
N ALA A 83 -5.20 8.19 6.66
CA ALA A 83 -6.27 7.20 6.71
C ALA A 83 -7.67 7.83 6.85
N ASN A 84 -7.77 9.09 7.24
CA ASN A 84 -9.03 9.83 7.29
C ASN A 84 -9.51 10.34 5.92
N TYR A 85 -8.74 10.20 4.85
CA TYR A 85 -9.02 10.82 3.54
C TYR A 85 -8.98 9.79 2.41
N LEU A 86 -9.84 8.76 2.49
CA LEU A 86 -9.93 7.66 1.53
C LEU A 86 -11.28 7.60 0.78
N SER A 87 -12.23 8.50 1.09
CA SER A 87 -13.42 8.73 0.25
C SER A 87 -13.10 9.70 -0.88
N ASP A 88 -13.86 9.64 -1.96
CA ASP A 88 -13.74 10.63 -3.04
C ASP A 88 -14.26 12.02 -2.65
N ASN A 89 -14.17 12.96 -3.59
CA ASN A 89 -14.59 14.32 -3.38
C ASN A 89 -16.11 14.49 -3.16
N ASP A 90 -16.90 13.52 -3.60
CA ASP A 90 -18.35 13.46 -3.40
C ASP A 90 -18.74 12.75 -2.09
N GLY A 91 -17.76 12.32 -1.32
CA GLY A 91 -17.92 11.63 -0.03
C GLY A 91 -18.29 10.15 -0.17
N VAL A 92 -18.14 9.56 -1.35
CA VAL A 92 -18.43 8.13 -1.55
C VAL A 92 -17.26 7.29 -1.03
N ASN A 93 -17.58 6.30 -0.20
CA ASN A 93 -16.59 5.42 0.41
C ASN A 93 -16.09 4.35 -0.57
N PRO A 94 -14.83 3.87 -0.40
CA PRO A 94 -14.32 2.70 -1.13
C PRO A 94 -14.91 1.39 -0.62
N ASP A 95 -15.04 0.41 -1.51
CA ASP A 95 -15.38 -0.98 -1.16
C ASP A 95 -14.14 -1.76 -0.73
N ILE A 96 -13.00 -1.47 -1.37
CA ILE A 96 -11.71 -2.12 -1.12
C ILE A 96 -10.67 -1.05 -0.80
N ILE A 97 -9.87 -1.28 0.22
CA ILE A 97 -8.74 -0.41 0.57
C ILE A 97 -7.46 -1.22 0.57
N ILE A 98 -6.43 -0.71 -0.09
CA ILE A 98 -5.06 -1.23 0.02
C ILE A 98 -4.30 -0.33 0.98
N VAL A 99 -3.64 -0.92 1.97
CA VAL A 99 -2.68 -0.24 2.86
C VAL A 99 -1.29 -0.80 2.54
N PHE A 100 -0.47 0.00 1.85
CA PHE A 100 0.91 -0.37 1.51
C PHE A 100 1.87 0.71 1.98
N MET A 101 2.24 0.62 3.26
CA MET A 101 3.08 1.57 3.97
C MET A 101 3.95 0.86 5.02
N GLY A 102 5.04 1.51 5.43
CA GLY A 102 5.94 1.03 6.47
C GLY A 102 7.40 0.92 6.01
N ILE A 103 7.67 0.93 4.70
CA ILE A 103 9.03 0.83 4.19
C ILE A 103 9.89 2.06 4.58
N ASN A 104 9.27 3.24 4.67
CA ASN A 104 9.92 4.45 5.15
C ASN A 104 10.14 4.43 6.66
N ASP A 105 9.18 3.89 7.43
CA ASP A 105 9.31 3.69 8.88
C ASP A 105 10.47 2.75 9.18
N LEU A 106 10.57 1.63 8.45
CA LEU A 106 11.67 0.69 8.53
C LEU A 106 13.02 1.35 8.22
N GLY A 107 13.09 2.10 7.11
CA GLY A 107 14.29 2.81 6.65
C GLY A 107 14.74 3.90 7.62
N ARG A 108 13.81 4.61 8.24
CA ARG A 108 14.09 5.66 9.26
C ARG A 108 14.24 5.13 10.67
N ARG A 109 14.18 3.82 10.84
CA ARG A 109 14.34 3.15 12.13
C ARG A 109 13.32 3.61 13.18
N VAL A 110 12.07 3.84 12.76
CA VAL A 110 10.95 4.09 13.67
C VAL A 110 10.88 2.94 14.70
N ASP A 111 10.60 3.26 15.94
CA ASP A 111 10.47 2.26 16.99
C ASP A 111 9.34 1.27 16.61
N PRO A 112 9.59 -0.06 16.69
CA PRO A 112 8.60 -1.07 16.31
C PRO A 112 7.29 -0.99 17.11
N ASP A 113 7.33 -0.60 18.38
CA ASP A 113 6.13 -0.47 19.20
C ASP A 113 5.30 0.74 18.77
N VAL A 114 5.95 1.84 18.39
CA VAL A 114 5.28 3.02 17.80
C VAL A 114 4.64 2.63 16.47
N PHE A 115 5.38 1.94 15.59
CA PHE A 115 4.85 1.46 14.32
C PHE A 115 3.64 0.54 14.51
N SER A 116 3.74 -0.43 15.42
CA SER A 116 2.67 -1.38 15.72
C SER A 116 1.40 -0.66 16.21
N SER A 117 1.56 0.28 17.15
CA SER A 117 0.46 1.06 17.70
C SER A 117 -0.23 1.92 16.63
N ASP A 118 0.55 2.62 15.80
CA ASP A 118 0.02 3.50 14.76
C ASP A 118 -0.59 2.70 13.60
N TYR A 119 -0.04 1.50 13.29
CA TYR A 119 -0.64 0.61 12.27
C TYR A 119 -2.01 0.11 12.73
N ALA A 120 -2.13 -0.39 13.95
CA ALA A 120 -3.40 -0.82 14.52
C ALA A 120 -4.43 0.34 14.55
N ARG A 121 -3.98 1.55 14.93
CA ARG A 121 -4.82 2.75 14.91
C ARG A 121 -5.28 3.10 13.49
N THR A 122 -4.40 2.99 12.50
CA THR A 122 -4.73 3.20 11.09
C THR A 122 -5.86 2.29 10.64
N LEU A 123 -5.76 0.99 10.92
CA LEU A 123 -6.79 0.03 10.54
C LEU A 123 -8.12 0.28 11.27
N LYS A 124 -8.05 0.67 12.55
CA LYS A 124 -9.25 1.07 13.29
C LYS A 124 -9.94 2.29 12.68
N ILE A 125 -9.19 3.33 12.29
CA ILE A 125 -9.75 4.50 11.59
C ILE A 125 -10.44 4.06 10.30
N ILE A 126 -9.79 3.20 9.50
CA ILE A 126 -10.34 2.69 8.25
C ILE A 126 -11.64 1.93 8.50
N LYS A 127 -11.65 1.02 9.47
CA LYS A 127 -12.85 0.24 9.84
C LYS A 127 -14.02 1.12 10.24
N ASP A 128 -13.78 2.02 11.18
CA ASP A 128 -14.83 2.83 11.80
C ASP A 128 -15.42 3.85 10.82
N LYS A 129 -14.57 4.39 9.93
CA LYS A 129 -14.98 5.48 9.03
C LYS A 129 -15.60 4.99 7.72
N TYR A 130 -15.05 3.94 7.11
CA TYR A 130 -15.45 3.54 5.76
C TYR A 130 -16.25 2.25 5.72
N SER A 131 -16.10 1.37 6.72
CA SER A 131 -16.71 0.03 6.75
C SER A 131 -16.51 -0.72 5.43
N PRO A 132 -15.28 -0.83 4.91
CA PRO A 132 -15.02 -1.43 3.61
C PRO A 132 -15.35 -2.93 3.60
N GLU A 133 -15.65 -3.49 2.43
CA GLU A 133 -15.82 -4.94 2.28
C GLU A 133 -14.49 -5.67 2.50
N LEU A 134 -13.37 -5.05 2.09
CA LEU A 134 -12.03 -5.63 2.22
C LEU A 134 -10.98 -4.55 2.48
N VAL A 135 -10.08 -4.82 3.41
CA VAL A 135 -8.79 -4.12 3.54
C VAL A 135 -7.66 -5.10 3.29
N CYS A 136 -6.85 -4.81 2.28
CA CYS A 136 -5.66 -5.59 1.94
C CYS A 136 -4.41 -4.86 2.44
N CYS A 137 -3.84 -5.34 3.54
CA CYS A 137 -2.57 -4.86 4.08
C CYS A 137 -1.44 -5.56 3.32
N VAL A 138 -0.56 -4.80 2.68
CA VAL A 138 0.62 -5.36 2.00
C VAL A 138 1.80 -5.33 2.97
N ASN A 139 2.37 -6.49 3.29
CA ASN A 139 3.55 -6.55 4.14
C ASN A 139 4.81 -6.12 3.37
N LEU A 140 5.89 -5.83 4.10
CA LEU A 140 7.13 -5.29 3.52
C LEU A 140 7.95 -6.43 2.90
N PRO A 141 8.56 -6.21 1.72
CA PRO A 141 9.39 -7.22 1.06
C PRO A 141 10.69 -7.48 1.83
N ASP A 142 11.19 -8.70 1.73
CA ASP A 142 12.55 -9.08 2.17
C ASP A 142 13.56 -8.55 1.15
N ARG A 143 14.10 -7.38 1.40
CA ARG A 143 14.96 -6.67 0.43
C ARG A 143 16.45 -6.68 0.78
N ASP A 144 16.82 -6.98 2.02
CA ASP A 144 18.19 -6.89 2.50
C ASP A 144 18.36 -7.73 3.77
N GLU A 145 19.28 -8.67 3.72
CA GLU A 145 19.58 -9.57 4.86
C GLU A 145 19.98 -8.79 6.12
N ALA A 146 20.64 -7.63 5.96
CA ALA A 146 21.07 -6.81 7.10
C ALA A 146 19.90 -6.22 7.90
N ILE A 147 18.72 -6.09 7.31
CA ILE A 147 17.51 -5.56 7.96
C ILE A 147 16.38 -6.58 8.06
N LYS A 148 16.60 -7.82 7.63
CA LYS A 148 15.57 -8.86 7.58
C LYS A 148 14.84 -9.05 8.90
N ASN A 149 15.55 -9.26 10.00
CA ASN A 149 14.94 -9.41 11.33
C ASN A 149 14.04 -8.22 11.70
N ARG A 150 14.44 -7.01 11.33
CA ARG A 150 13.63 -5.82 11.58
C ARG A 150 12.40 -5.78 10.69
N THR A 151 12.54 -6.18 9.43
CA THR A 151 11.42 -6.30 8.49
C THR A 151 10.39 -7.30 9.01
N GLU A 152 10.83 -8.45 9.53
CA GLU A 152 9.97 -9.46 10.14
C GLU A 152 9.18 -8.92 11.34
N ILE A 153 9.81 -8.11 12.19
CA ILE A 153 9.12 -7.46 13.34
C ILE A 153 8.01 -6.54 12.83
N PHE A 154 8.29 -5.72 11.81
CA PHE A 154 7.31 -4.83 11.21
C PHE A 154 6.17 -5.61 10.52
N ASN A 155 6.51 -6.67 9.79
CA ASN A 155 5.52 -7.52 9.15
C ASN A 155 4.62 -8.22 10.17
N LYS A 156 5.20 -8.65 11.29
CA LYS A 156 4.40 -9.21 12.40
C LYS A 156 3.43 -8.21 13.00
N ALA A 157 3.83 -6.95 13.11
CA ALA A 157 2.93 -5.87 13.55
C ALA A 157 1.77 -5.67 12.56
N ILE A 158 2.03 -5.70 11.24
CA ILE A 158 1.00 -5.63 10.19
C ILE A 158 0.02 -6.80 10.30
N GLU A 159 0.53 -8.03 10.41
CA GLU A 159 -0.26 -9.25 10.53
C GLU A 159 -1.17 -9.22 11.78
N ASN A 160 -0.60 -8.88 12.94
CA ASN A 160 -1.35 -8.81 14.19
C ASN A 160 -2.44 -7.74 14.11
N ALA A 161 -2.12 -6.54 13.63
CA ALA A 161 -3.10 -5.46 13.49
C ALA A 161 -4.25 -5.86 12.54
N ALA A 162 -3.96 -6.52 11.42
CA ALA A 162 -4.98 -7.00 10.50
C ALA A 162 -5.89 -8.05 11.18
N ALA A 163 -5.30 -9.07 11.82
CA ALA A 163 -6.03 -10.14 12.50
C ALA A 163 -6.92 -9.60 13.64
N ASP A 164 -6.41 -8.65 14.43
CA ASP A 164 -7.14 -8.07 15.56
C ASP A 164 -8.28 -7.13 15.11
N THR A 165 -8.20 -6.57 13.88
CA THR A 165 -9.20 -5.62 13.39
C THR A 165 -10.44 -6.31 12.85
N GLY A 166 -10.30 -7.43 12.12
CA GLY A 166 -11.44 -8.19 11.59
C GLY A 166 -11.08 -9.14 10.45
N GLU A 167 -12.01 -10.06 10.16
CA GLU A 167 -11.81 -11.09 9.11
C GLU A 167 -11.69 -10.51 7.68
N ASN A 168 -12.23 -9.31 7.47
CA ASN A 168 -12.11 -8.58 6.20
C ASN A 168 -10.83 -7.73 6.11
N PHE A 169 -9.89 -7.90 7.04
CA PHE A 169 -8.54 -7.32 7.01
C PHE A 169 -7.55 -8.44 6.73
N ILE A 170 -7.10 -8.53 5.49
CA ILE A 170 -6.18 -9.58 5.05
C ILE A 170 -4.77 -9.05 4.83
N VAL A 171 -3.79 -9.95 4.83
CA VAL A 171 -2.40 -9.60 4.48
C VAL A 171 -2.03 -10.21 3.13
N ALA A 172 -1.52 -9.39 2.23
CA ALA A 172 -0.86 -9.80 1.00
C ALA A 172 0.63 -10.00 1.31
N ASP A 173 1.10 -11.23 1.23
CA ASP A 173 2.45 -11.63 1.65
C ASP A 173 3.48 -11.33 0.56
N LEU A 174 3.99 -10.10 0.56
CA LEU A 174 5.06 -9.68 -0.32
C LEU A 174 6.44 -10.13 0.19
N PHE A 175 6.58 -10.37 1.50
CA PHE A 175 7.84 -10.80 2.12
C PHE A 175 8.31 -12.14 1.58
N ASN A 176 7.41 -13.10 1.44
CA ASN A 176 7.72 -14.43 0.91
C ASN A 176 7.49 -14.54 -0.61
N SER A 177 7.30 -13.43 -1.30
CA SER A 177 7.12 -13.42 -2.74
C SER A 177 8.45 -13.56 -3.49
N ARG A 178 8.37 -13.64 -4.83
CA ARG A 178 9.55 -13.57 -5.68
C ARG A 178 10.22 -12.19 -5.74
N LEU A 179 9.62 -11.16 -5.11
CA LEU A 179 10.23 -9.85 -4.91
C LEU A 179 10.98 -9.85 -3.56
N ASN A 180 11.97 -10.72 -3.42
CA ASN A 180 12.74 -10.88 -2.22
C ASN A 180 14.24 -10.75 -2.50
N ASN A 181 15.01 -10.50 -1.46
CA ASN A 181 16.45 -10.44 -1.32
C ASN A 181 17.25 -10.41 -2.66
N ASP A 182 17.64 -11.56 -3.20
CA ASP A 182 18.49 -11.64 -4.38
C ASP A 182 17.85 -11.04 -5.64
N PHE A 183 16.53 -11.10 -5.74
CA PHE A 183 15.77 -10.57 -6.88
C PHE A 183 15.24 -9.15 -6.65
N TYR A 184 15.31 -8.63 -5.42
CA TYR A 184 14.76 -7.32 -5.12
C TYR A 184 15.43 -6.23 -5.96
N TYR A 185 16.75 -6.16 -5.95
CA TYR A 185 17.50 -5.15 -6.70
C TYR A 185 17.32 -5.25 -8.21
N MET A 186 17.10 -6.46 -8.75
CA MET A 186 16.83 -6.66 -10.18
C MET A 186 15.44 -6.15 -10.59
N ASN A 187 14.53 -6.01 -9.63
CA ASN A 187 13.14 -5.57 -9.84
C ASN A 187 12.88 -4.16 -9.32
N THR A 188 13.94 -3.38 -9.08
CA THR A 188 13.87 -1.97 -8.67
C THR A 188 14.67 -1.10 -9.63
N VAL A 189 14.38 0.19 -9.61
CA VAL A 189 15.06 1.20 -10.46
C VAL A 189 16.23 1.88 -9.73
N ASP A 190 16.23 1.87 -8.40
CA ASP A 190 17.20 2.56 -7.56
C ASP A 190 17.55 1.78 -6.27
N GLY A 191 17.22 0.50 -6.22
CA GLY A 191 17.40 -0.36 -5.04
C GLY A 191 16.29 -0.26 -4.00
N LEU A 192 15.28 0.60 -4.22
CA LEU A 192 14.12 0.75 -3.34
C LEU A 192 12.79 0.70 -4.11
N HIS A 193 12.66 1.49 -5.17
CA HIS A 193 11.41 1.65 -5.89
C HIS A 193 11.28 0.61 -7.00
N PRO A 194 10.15 -0.12 -7.04
CA PRO A 194 9.93 -1.18 -8.02
C PRO A 194 10.01 -0.68 -9.47
N SER A 195 10.67 -1.47 -10.32
CA SER A 195 10.63 -1.36 -11.78
C SER A 195 9.28 -1.88 -12.31
N GLU A 196 9.06 -1.87 -13.63
CA GLU A 196 7.84 -2.46 -14.20
C GLU A 196 7.66 -3.93 -13.79
N SER A 197 8.74 -4.72 -13.78
CA SER A 197 8.68 -6.12 -13.32
C SER A 197 8.37 -6.23 -11.83
N GLY A 198 8.95 -5.37 -10.99
CA GLY A 198 8.64 -5.31 -9.57
C GLY A 198 7.18 -4.94 -9.30
N MET A 199 6.65 -3.96 -10.03
CA MET A 199 5.24 -3.58 -9.95
C MET A 199 4.31 -4.74 -10.32
N THR A 200 4.68 -5.54 -11.33
CA THR A 200 3.90 -6.72 -11.73
C THR A 200 3.88 -7.77 -10.61
N VAL A 201 5.01 -8.01 -9.94
CA VAL A 201 5.03 -8.94 -8.79
C VAL A 201 4.11 -8.47 -7.67
N ILE A 202 4.15 -7.17 -7.33
CA ILE A 202 3.26 -6.60 -6.31
C ILE A 202 1.80 -6.79 -6.72
N ALA A 203 1.46 -6.49 -7.97
CA ALA A 203 0.10 -6.65 -8.49
C ALA A 203 -0.39 -8.11 -8.35
N GLU A 204 0.41 -9.08 -8.76
CA GLU A 204 0.07 -10.51 -8.67
C GLU A 204 -0.16 -10.98 -7.21
N VAL A 205 0.70 -10.55 -6.27
CA VAL A 205 0.57 -10.93 -4.87
C VAL A 205 -0.70 -10.36 -4.25
N VAL A 206 -0.98 -9.09 -4.51
CA VAL A 206 -2.19 -8.41 -4.02
C VAL A 206 -3.45 -8.99 -4.67
N GLU A 207 -3.42 -9.21 -5.99
CA GLU A 207 -4.54 -9.80 -6.73
C GLU A 207 -4.91 -11.20 -6.21
N ASN A 208 -3.90 -12.06 -6.04
CA ASN A 208 -4.11 -13.40 -5.52
C ASN A 208 -4.75 -13.38 -4.12
N SER A 209 -4.31 -12.47 -3.25
CA SER A 209 -4.86 -12.32 -1.90
C SER A 209 -6.32 -11.85 -1.93
N ILE A 210 -6.64 -10.87 -2.77
CA ILE A 210 -8.01 -10.37 -2.97
C ILE A 210 -8.91 -11.46 -3.56
N ARG A 211 -8.47 -12.16 -4.61
CA ARG A 211 -9.24 -13.26 -5.23
C ARG A 211 -9.49 -14.40 -4.25
N LYS A 212 -8.50 -14.75 -3.43
CA LYS A 212 -8.66 -15.77 -2.40
C LYS A 212 -9.73 -15.37 -1.39
N TYR A 213 -9.71 -14.15 -0.90
CA TYR A 213 -10.71 -13.65 0.04
C TYR A 213 -12.13 -13.74 -0.55
N PHE A 214 -12.36 -13.17 -1.71
CA PHE A 214 -13.68 -13.19 -2.32
C PHE A 214 -14.11 -14.60 -2.79
N GLY A 215 -13.17 -15.47 -3.19
CA GLY A 215 -13.45 -16.86 -3.55
C GLY A 215 -13.88 -17.73 -2.35
N GLN A 216 -13.52 -17.34 -1.13
CA GLN A 216 -13.94 -18.03 0.10
C GLN A 216 -15.29 -17.52 0.64
N HIS A 217 -15.75 -16.35 0.18
CA HIS A 217 -16.96 -15.67 0.69
C HIS A 217 -18.08 -15.59 -0.38
N MET A 218 -17.91 -16.23 -1.52
CA MET A 218 -18.94 -16.46 -2.54
C MET A 218 -19.43 -17.91 -2.50
#